data_110daa90643d4e0dad0c42b2040bb1a0
#
_entry.id   110daa90643d4e0dad0c42b2040bb1a0
#
_cell.length_a   1.000
_cell.length_b   1.000
_cell.length_c   1.000
_cell.angle_alpha   90.00
_cell.angle_beta   90.00
_cell.angle_gamma   90.00
#
_symmetry.space_group_name_H-M   'P 1'
#
loop_
_entity.id
_entity.type
_entity.pdbx_description
1 polymer ?
#
loop_
_entity_poly.entity_id
_entity_poly.type
_entity_poly.pdbx_seq_one_letter_code
_entity_poly.pdbx_strand_id
1 'polypeptide(L)'
;MAKIVKFDAEARAAMIRGVNILADTVRVTLGPKGRNVVMDKSYGAPRITKDGVSVAKEIDLEDKFENMGAQMVKEVASKTNEEAGDGTTTATILAQAIVKEGIKYVTAGMNPMDVKRGIDAAVENVKENLISSAKKVKDSDEIAQVGTISANGDKEIGTMIAKAMQKVGNEGVITVEEAKGIDTELDVVEGMQFDRGYLSPYFITNSDKMTTELDNPYILLHESKLTNLQPMVPLLEAVVQSGRPVSYTHLTLPTKVRV
;
A
#
# COMPACT_ATOMS: atom_id res chain seq x y z
N MET A 1 -16.66 21.60 18.92
CA MET A 1 -17.86 20.78 18.73
C MET A 1 -18.11 19.92 19.96
N ALA A 2 -19.37 19.85 20.45
CA ALA A 2 -19.73 18.95 21.54
C ALA A 2 -19.57 17.49 21.10
N LYS A 3 -19.04 16.65 21.99
CA LYS A 3 -18.91 15.20 21.74
C LYS A 3 -20.22 14.53 22.13
N ILE A 4 -20.71 13.62 21.28
CA ILE A 4 -21.84 12.74 21.55
C ILE A 4 -21.26 11.42 22.08
N VAL A 5 -21.77 10.94 23.21
CA VAL A 5 -21.32 9.68 23.81
C VAL A 5 -22.49 8.71 23.79
N LYS A 6 -22.26 7.50 23.28
CA LYS A 6 -23.20 6.37 23.31
C LYS A 6 -22.55 5.19 24.01
N PHE A 7 -23.37 4.39 24.69
CA PHE A 7 -22.92 3.25 25.47
C PHE A 7 -23.59 1.95 25.01
N ASP A 8 -23.01 0.85 25.42
CA ASP A 8 -23.57 -0.49 25.37
C ASP A 8 -24.09 -0.97 23.99
N ALA A 9 -25.30 -1.55 24.04
CA ALA A 9 -25.87 -2.21 22.86
C ALA A 9 -26.15 -1.25 21.69
N GLU A 10 -26.56 -0.01 22.00
CA GLU A 10 -26.88 0.98 20.97
C GLU A 10 -25.63 1.41 20.19
N ALA A 11 -24.53 1.68 20.91
CA ALA A 11 -23.26 2.03 20.29
C ALA A 11 -22.73 0.88 19.42
N ARG A 12 -22.72 -0.34 19.97
CA ARG A 12 -22.28 -1.52 19.22
C ARG A 12 -23.12 -1.79 17.99
N ALA A 13 -24.44 -1.70 18.10
CA ALA A 13 -25.34 -1.92 16.96
C ALA A 13 -25.11 -0.92 15.82
N ALA A 14 -24.91 0.36 16.14
CA ALA A 14 -24.61 1.38 15.14
C ALA A 14 -23.27 1.10 14.43
N MET A 15 -22.20 0.81 15.19
CA MET A 15 -20.90 0.47 14.61
C MET A 15 -20.97 -0.76 13.72
N ILE A 16 -21.68 -1.83 14.12
CA ILE A 16 -21.85 -3.04 13.31
C ILE A 16 -22.61 -2.75 12.02
N ARG A 17 -23.64 -1.87 12.07
CA ARG A 17 -24.32 -1.46 10.83
C ARG A 17 -23.35 -0.80 9.87
N GLY A 18 -22.49 0.10 10.34
CA GLY A 18 -21.47 0.73 9.53
C GLY A 18 -20.47 -0.27 8.92
N VAL A 19 -19.98 -1.22 9.73
CA VAL A 19 -19.14 -2.34 9.26
C VAL A 19 -19.84 -3.11 8.14
N ASN A 20 -21.13 -3.45 8.35
CA ASN A 20 -21.89 -4.22 7.36
C ASN A 20 -22.11 -3.42 6.06
N ILE A 21 -22.50 -2.15 6.15
CA ILE A 21 -22.74 -1.31 4.97
C ILE A 21 -21.48 -1.27 4.10
N LEU A 22 -20.32 -0.96 4.67
CA LEU A 22 -19.07 -0.89 3.92
C LEU A 22 -18.70 -2.26 3.34
N ALA A 23 -18.65 -3.30 4.17
CA ALA A 23 -18.23 -4.62 3.73
C ALA A 23 -19.18 -5.24 2.69
N ASP A 24 -20.48 -5.04 2.81
CA ASP A 24 -21.46 -5.54 1.84
C ASP A 24 -21.37 -4.79 0.51
N THR A 25 -21.06 -3.49 0.54
CA THR A 25 -20.79 -2.70 -0.68
C THR A 25 -19.53 -3.19 -1.39
N VAL A 26 -18.44 -3.42 -0.66
CA VAL A 26 -17.19 -3.92 -1.23
C VAL A 26 -17.34 -5.37 -1.72
N ARG A 27 -18.13 -6.19 -1.02
CA ARG A 27 -18.36 -7.61 -1.35
C ARG A 27 -18.86 -7.84 -2.76
N VAL A 28 -19.62 -6.91 -3.35
CA VAL A 28 -20.15 -7.06 -4.72
C VAL A 28 -19.06 -7.14 -5.78
N THR A 29 -17.84 -6.71 -5.46
CA THR A 29 -16.68 -6.76 -6.37
C THR A 29 -15.93 -8.10 -6.32
N LEU A 30 -16.26 -8.98 -5.35
CA LEU A 30 -15.47 -10.19 -5.08
C LEU A 30 -15.65 -11.29 -6.13
N GLY A 31 -14.50 -11.83 -6.56
CA GLY A 31 -14.41 -13.10 -7.29
C GLY A 31 -14.90 -13.05 -8.74
N PRO A 32 -15.07 -14.22 -9.39
CA PRO A 32 -15.40 -14.30 -10.81
C PRO A 32 -16.75 -13.70 -11.19
N LYS A 33 -17.68 -13.65 -10.24
CA LYS A 33 -19.00 -13.00 -10.40
C LYS A 33 -19.01 -11.55 -9.91
N GLY A 34 -17.88 -11.02 -9.55
CA GLY A 34 -17.73 -9.64 -9.07
C GLY A 34 -18.24 -8.64 -10.11
N ARG A 35 -18.93 -7.60 -9.62
CA ARG A 35 -19.53 -6.54 -10.43
C ARG A 35 -18.80 -5.23 -10.20
N ASN A 36 -18.93 -4.35 -11.16
CA ASN A 36 -18.46 -2.98 -11.01
C ASN A 36 -19.39 -2.22 -10.05
N VAL A 37 -18.80 -1.36 -9.26
CA VAL A 37 -19.51 -0.36 -8.44
C VAL A 37 -19.42 0.98 -9.17
N VAL A 38 -20.55 1.66 -9.25
CA VAL A 38 -20.63 3.03 -9.79
C VAL A 38 -20.69 3.99 -8.61
N MET A 39 -19.75 4.91 -8.56
CA MET A 39 -19.65 5.91 -7.50
C MET A 39 -19.84 7.29 -8.07
N ASP A 40 -20.68 8.09 -7.41
CA ASP A 40 -20.90 9.47 -7.77
C ASP A 40 -19.64 10.31 -7.43
N LYS A 41 -19.40 11.35 -8.22
CA LYS A 41 -18.36 12.34 -7.98
C LYS A 41 -18.95 13.72 -7.92
N SER A 42 -18.44 14.54 -7.04
CA SER A 42 -18.84 15.95 -6.92
C SER A 42 -18.61 16.74 -8.23
N TYR A 43 -17.66 16.31 -9.05
CA TYR A 43 -17.35 16.88 -10.37
C TYR A 43 -16.96 15.78 -11.36
N GLY A 44 -17.50 15.87 -12.58
CA GLY A 44 -17.19 14.96 -13.68
C GLY A 44 -18.11 13.74 -13.76
N ALA A 45 -17.72 12.76 -14.56
CA ALA A 45 -18.47 11.52 -14.75
C ALA A 45 -18.33 10.59 -13.52
N PRO A 46 -19.36 9.77 -13.23
CA PRO A 46 -19.30 8.76 -12.19
C PRO A 46 -18.10 7.83 -12.39
N ARG A 47 -17.44 7.46 -11.30
CA ARG A 47 -16.33 6.49 -11.33
C ARG A 47 -16.89 5.08 -11.30
N ILE A 48 -16.43 4.25 -12.21
CA ILE A 48 -16.78 2.82 -12.29
C ILE A 48 -15.52 2.03 -11.94
N THR A 49 -15.61 1.15 -10.94
CA THR A 49 -14.47 0.33 -10.52
C THR A 49 -14.90 -1.02 -9.96
N LYS A 50 -13.99 -1.99 -10.05
CA LYS A 50 -14.05 -3.28 -9.33
C LYS A 50 -13.11 -3.34 -8.13
N ASP A 51 -12.25 -2.34 -7.97
CA ASP A 51 -11.25 -2.32 -6.92
C ASP A 51 -11.88 -2.06 -5.56
N GLY A 52 -11.73 -3.03 -4.65
CA GLY A 52 -12.35 -2.99 -3.32
C GLY A 52 -11.84 -1.84 -2.44
N VAL A 53 -10.55 -1.49 -2.52
CA VAL A 53 -10.00 -0.39 -1.72
C VAL A 53 -10.49 0.96 -2.23
N SER A 54 -10.62 1.14 -3.54
CA SER A 54 -11.18 2.36 -4.13
C SER A 54 -12.63 2.55 -3.70
N VAL A 55 -13.43 1.47 -3.72
CA VAL A 55 -14.82 1.52 -3.23
C VAL A 55 -14.86 1.83 -1.74
N ALA A 56 -14.05 1.17 -0.92
CA ALA A 56 -14.03 1.40 0.52
C ALA A 56 -13.67 2.85 0.89
N LYS A 57 -12.74 3.47 0.16
CA LYS A 57 -12.27 4.83 0.43
C LYS A 57 -13.34 5.90 0.20
N GLU A 58 -14.27 5.68 -0.72
CA GLU A 58 -15.34 6.64 -1.07
C GLU A 58 -16.56 6.55 -0.12
N ILE A 59 -16.63 5.50 0.72
CA ILE A 59 -17.79 5.33 1.61
C ILE A 59 -17.66 6.22 2.83
N ASP A 60 -18.58 7.19 2.95
CA ASP A 60 -18.80 7.98 4.14
C ASP A 60 -20.29 7.97 4.50
N LEU A 61 -20.60 7.71 5.77
CA LEU A 61 -21.97 7.56 6.25
C LEU A 61 -22.41 8.78 7.07
N GLU A 62 -23.67 9.16 6.95
CA GLU A 62 -24.24 10.33 7.65
C GLU A 62 -24.26 10.13 9.18
N ASP A 63 -24.64 8.95 9.67
CA ASP A 63 -24.59 8.65 11.11
C ASP A 63 -23.14 8.48 11.55
N LYS A 64 -22.72 9.30 12.52
CA LYS A 64 -21.34 9.32 13.02
C LYS A 64 -20.87 8.00 13.60
N PHE A 65 -21.76 7.26 14.27
CA PHE A 65 -21.40 5.98 14.89
C PHE A 65 -21.33 4.85 13.85
N GLU A 66 -22.22 4.88 12.87
CA GLU A 66 -22.12 3.97 11.73
C GLU A 66 -20.85 4.28 10.93
N ASN A 67 -20.55 5.55 10.70
CA ASN A 67 -19.33 5.96 10.00
C ASN A 67 -18.06 5.53 10.75
N MET A 68 -18.04 5.59 12.08
CA MET A 68 -16.92 5.05 12.87
C MET A 68 -16.68 3.56 12.59
N GLY A 69 -17.75 2.75 12.53
CA GLY A 69 -17.66 1.34 12.17
C GLY A 69 -17.14 1.13 10.74
N ALA A 70 -17.63 1.90 9.79
CA ALA A 70 -17.17 1.87 8.42
C ALA A 70 -15.69 2.27 8.31
N GLN A 71 -15.25 3.32 8.99
CA GLN A 71 -13.86 3.77 9.00
C GLN A 71 -12.88 2.70 9.52
N MET A 72 -13.26 1.93 10.54
CA MET A 72 -12.43 0.82 11.03
C MET A 72 -12.17 -0.24 9.96
N VAL A 73 -13.19 -0.60 9.18
CA VAL A 73 -13.03 -1.57 8.09
C VAL A 73 -12.34 -0.95 6.88
N LYS A 74 -12.55 0.34 6.62
CA LYS A 74 -11.81 1.11 5.61
C LYS A 74 -10.29 1.10 5.89
N GLU A 75 -9.91 1.20 7.16
CA GLU A 75 -8.51 1.11 7.58
C GLU A 75 -7.93 -0.28 7.29
N VAL A 76 -8.69 -1.36 7.52
CA VAL A 76 -8.28 -2.73 7.16
C VAL A 76 -7.99 -2.83 5.66
N ALA A 77 -8.88 -2.32 4.81
CA ALA A 77 -8.68 -2.33 3.37
C ALA A 77 -7.44 -1.54 2.95
N SER A 78 -7.26 -0.33 3.51
CA SER A 78 -6.11 0.54 3.22
C SER A 78 -4.79 -0.10 3.64
N LYS A 79 -4.73 -0.66 4.84
CA LYS A 79 -3.53 -1.31 5.37
C LYS A 79 -3.17 -2.57 4.58
N THR A 80 -4.17 -3.36 4.16
CA THR A 80 -3.93 -4.52 3.28
C THR A 80 -3.36 -4.07 1.94
N ASN A 81 -3.85 -2.96 1.38
CA ASN A 81 -3.33 -2.40 0.14
C ASN A 81 -1.88 -1.91 0.28
N GLU A 82 -1.54 -1.29 1.40
CA GLU A 82 -0.17 -0.80 1.67
C GLU A 82 0.83 -1.94 1.86
N GLU A 83 0.41 -3.03 2.52
CA GLU A 83 1.31 -4.15 2.83
C GLU A 83 1.43 -5.18 1.70
N ALA A 84 0.34 -5.45 0.99
CA ALA A 84 0.27 -6.53 0.00
C ALA A 84 -0.12 -6.07 -1.42
N GLY A 85 -0.72 -4.91 -1.57
CA GLY A 85 -1.19 -4.40 -2.87
C GLY A 85 -2.40 -5.13 -3.46
N ASP A 86 -2.83 -6.23 -2.85
CA ASP A 86 -3.95 -7.07 -3.31
C ASP A 86 -4.71 -7.68 -2.12
N GLY A 87 -5.86 -8.29 -2.39
CA GLY A 87 -6.67 -8.98 -1.37
C GLY A 87 -7.51 -8.05 -0.49
N THR A 88 -7.65 -6.79 -0.82
CA THR A 88 -8.37 -5.77 -0.04
C THR A 88 -9.84 -6.13 0.19
N THR A 89 -10.52 -6.62 -0.83
CA THR A 89 -11.92 -7.09 -0.74
C THR A 89 -12.04 -8.29 0.20
N THR A 90 -11.13 -9.26 0.09
CA THR A 90 -11.10 -10.45 0.95
C THR A 90 -10.85 -10.06 2.41
N ALA A 91 -9.87 -9.20 2.68
CA ALA A 91 -9.58 -8.71 4.02
C ALA A 91 -10.77 -7.98 4.65
N THR A 92 -11.45 -7.15 3.88
CA THR A 92 -12.67 -6.43 4.30
C THR A 92 -13.78 -7.39 4.73
N ILE A 93 -14.03 -8.44 3.94
CA ILE A 93 -15.08 -9.42 4.22
C ILE A 93 -14.71 -10.30 5.42
N LEU A 94 -13.43 -10.68 5.55
CA LEU A 94 -12.94 -11.43 6.71
C LEU A 94 -13.07 -10.60 7.98
N ALA A 95 -12.71 -9.30 7.94
CA ALA A 95 -12.88 -8.40 9.08
C ALA A 95 -14.36 -8.32 9.51
N GLN A 96 -15.29 -8.17 8.55
CA GLN A 96 -16.72 -8.20 8.84
C GLN A 96 -17.14 -9.51 9.49
N ALA A 97 -16.70 -10.65 8.96
CA ALA A 97 -17.08 -11.97 9.49
C ALA A 97 -16.56 -12.17 10.92
N ILE A 98 -15.31 -11.80 11.19
CA ILE A 98 -14.70 -11.89 12.53
C ILE A 98 -15.44 -11.00 13.52
N VAL A 99 -15.73 -9.76 13.15
CA VAL A 99 -16.48 -8.83 14.02
C VAL A 99 -17.88 -9.35 14.27
N LYS A 100 -18.60 -9.80 13.22
CA LYS A 100 -19.97 -10.28 13.30
C LYS A 100 -20.11 -11.55 14.16
N GLU A 101 -19.16 -12.46 14.06
CA GLU A 101 -19.15 -13.65 14.92
C GLU A 101 -18.69 -13.29 16.35
N GLY A 102 -17.60 -12.54 16.50
CA GLY A 102 -17.08 -12.16 17.80
C GLY A 102 -18.08 -11.41 18.69
N ILE A 103 -18.88 -10.52 18.11
CA ILE A 103 -19.87 -9.74 18.85
C ILE A 103 -20.99 -10.61 19.44
N LYS A 104 -21.32 -11.74 18.82
CA LYS A 104 -22.33 -12.67 19.36
C LYS A 104 -21.90 -13.22 20.72
N TYR A 105 -20.63 -13.58 20.85
CA TYR A 105 -20.08 -14.10 22.11
C TYR A 105 -20.01 -13.01 23.18
N VAL A 106 -19.59 -11.79 22.80
CA VAL A 106 -19.57 -10.66 23.72
C VAL A 106 -20.98 -10.30 24.19
N THR A 107 -21.97 -10.33 23.30
CA THR A 107 -23.38 -10.08 23.65
C THR A 107 -23.95 -11.18 24.51
N ALA A 108 -23.48 -12.41 24.36
CA ALA A 108 -23.84 -13.55 25.22
C ALA A 108 -23.14 -13.52 26.60
N GLY A 109 -22.34 -12.49 26.89
CA GLY A 109 -21.71 -12.28 28.20
C GLY A 109 -20.27 -12.81 28.33
N MET A 110 -19.65 -13.27 27.24
CA MET A 110 -18.24 -13.65 27.28
C MET A 110 -17.34 -12.40 27.42
N ASN A 111 -16.23 -12.57 28.11
CA ASN A 111 -15.25 -11.51 28.26
C ASN A 111 -14.64 -11.15 26.91
N PRO A 112 -14.72 -9.87 26.44
CA PRO A 112 -14.18 -9.44 25.14
C PRO A 112 -12.68 -9.69 24.99
N MET A 113 -11.93 -9.62 26.10
CA MET A 113 -10.47 -9.85 26.07
C MET A 113 -10.12 -11.34 25.87
N ASP A 114 -10.98 -12.23 26.36
CA ASP A 114 -10.80 -13.67 26.12
C ASP A 114 -11.14 -14.02 24.65
N VAL A 115 -12.20 -13.43 24.13
CA VAL A 115 -12.55 -13.56 22.70
C VAL A 115 -11.39 -13.04 21.82
N LYS A 116 -10.81 -11.88 22.17
CA LYS A 116 -9.65 -11.35 21.46
C LYS A 116 -8.47 -12.29 21.50
N ARG A 117 -8.11 -12.84 22.66
CA ARG A 117 -7.00 -13.80 22.78
C ARG A 117 -7.22 -15.04 21.92
N GLY A 118 -8.46 -15.53 21.86
CA GLY A 118 -8.83 -16.65 20.99
C GLY A 118 -8.67 -16.32 19.50
N ILE A 119 -9.07 -15.11 19.09
CA ILE A 119 -8.88 -14.63 17.71
C ILE A 119 -7.38 -14.53 17.37
N ASP A 120 -6.58 -13.93 18.26
CA ASP A 120 -5.14 -13.77 18.05
C ASP A 120 -4.44 -15.13 17.87
N ALA A 121 -4.76 -16.11 18.73
CA ALA A 121 -4.22 -17.47 18.63
C ALA A 121 -4.65 -18.18 17.33
N ALA A 122 -5.89 -18.00 16.91
CA ALA A 122 -6.39 -18.56 15.66
C ALA A 122 -5.69 -17.94 14.44
N VAL A 123 -5.46 -16.63 14.46
CA VAL A 123 -4.75 -15.92 13.39
C VAL A 123 -3.32 -16.42 13.22
N GLU A 124 -2.57 -16.60 14.31
CA GLU A 124 -1.21 -17.13 14.22
C GLU A 124 -1.19 -18.57 13.64
N ASN A 125 -2.10 -19.42 14.07
CA ASN A 125 -2.21 -20.78 13.52
C ASN A 125 -2.56 -20.77 12.01
N VAL A 126 -3.53 -19.94 11.60
CA VAL A 126 -3.90 -19.79 10.18
C VAL A 126 -2.73 -19.26 9.37
N LYS A 127 -1.99 -18.27 9.89
CA LYS A 127 -0.81 -17.69 9.23
C LYS A 127 0.27 -18.74 8.97
N GLU A 128 0.60 -19.56 9.98
CA GLU A 128 1.57 -20.66 9.83
C GLU A 128 1.14 -21.66 8.75
N ASN A 129 -0.13 -22.04 8.75
CA ASN A 129 -0.69 -22.94 7.73
C ASN A 129 -0.67 -22.33 6.33
N LEU A 130 -0.97 -21.04 6.19
CA LEU A 130 -0.91 -20.35 4.91
C LEU A 130 0.53 -20.26 4.38
N ILE A 131 1.49 -19.95 5.23
CA ILE A 131 2.92 -19.91 4.85
C ILE A 131 3.39 -21.29 4.39
N SER A 132 3.02 -22.35 5.09
CA SER A 132 3.41 -23.71 4.73
C SER A 132 2.77 -24.19 3.41
N SER A 133 1.58 -23.69 3.10
CA SER A 133 0.84 -24.03 1.88
C SER A 133 1.17 -23.14 0.70
N ALA A 134 1.84 -22.00 0.93
CA ALA A 134 2.14 -21.01 -0.09
C ALA A 134 3.15 -21.55 -1.11
N LYS A 135 2.83 -21.37 -2.39
CA LYS A 135 3.74 -21.67 -3.49
C LYS A 135 4.54 -20.42 -3.85
N LYS A 136 5.86 -20.53 -3.86
CA LYS A 136 6.72 -19.45 -4.35
C LYS A 136 6.61 -19.35 -5.87
N VAL A 137 6.36 -18.14 -6.36
CA VAL A 137 6.37 -17.82 -7.78
C VAL A 137 7.80 -17.90 -8.30
N LYS A 138 8.03 -18.63 -9.40
CA LYS A 138 9.36 -18.86 -9.96
C LYS A 138 9.47 -18.49 -11.44
N ASP A 139 8.40 -18.69 -12.19
CA ASP A 139 8.41 -18.57 -13.64
C ASP A 139 7.77 -17.26 -14.10
N SER A 140 8.20 -16.76 -15.25
CA SER A 140 7.67 -15.54 -15.87
C SER A 140 6.16 -15.64 -16.16
N ASP A 141 5.68 -16.83 -16.52
CA ASP A 141 4.25 -17.07 -16.76
C ASP A 141 3.42 -17.01 -15.47
N GLU A 142 3.96 -17.51 -14.36
CA GLU A 142 3.33 -17.36 -13.03
C GLU A 142 3.28 -15.88 -12.59
N ILE A 143 4.35 -15.11 -12.85
CA ILE A 143 4.37 -13.66 -12.60
C ILE A 143 3.30 -12.96 -13.45
N ALA A 144 3.19 -13.30 -14.75
CA ALA A 144 2.18 -12.73 -15.62
C ALA A 144 0.75 -13.05 -15.17
N GLN A 145 0.52 -14.28 -14.65
CA GLN A 145 -0.78 -14.67 -14.10
C GLN A 145 -1.15 -13.86 -12.85
N VAL A 146 -0.20 -13.72 -11.91
CA VAL A 146 -0.40 -12.90 -10.70
C VAL A 146 -0.64 -11.44 -11.08
N GLY A 147 0.17 -10.88 -11.97
CA GLY A 147 0.01 -9.51 -12.47
C GLY A 147 -1.34 -9.31 -13.18
N THR A 148 -1.80 -10.28 -13.95
CA THR A 148 -3.12 -10.25 -14.60
C THR A 148 -4.26 -10.21 -13.58
N ILE A 149 -4.17 -11.01 -12.52
CA ILE A 149 -5.17 -11.02 -11.44
C ILE A 149 -5.19 -9.67 -10.73
N SER A 150 -4.03 -9.14 -10.36
CA SER A 150 -3.91 -7.83 -9.68
C SER A 150 -4.41 -6.69 -10.57
N ALA A 151 -4.26 -6.80 -11.88
CA ALA A 151 -4.79 -5.85 -12.86
C ALA A 151 -6.28 -6.10 -13.24
N ASN A 152 -7.05 -6.78 -12.38
CA ASN A 152 -8.47 -7.10 -12.63
C ASN A 152 -8.75 -7.91 -13.91
N GLY A 153 -7.83 -8.74 -14.34
CA GLY A 153 -7.95 -9.63 -15.49
C GLY A 153 -7.34 -9.09 -16.78
N ASP A 154 -6.65 -7.96 -16.73
CA ASP A 154 -5.95 -7.39 -17.87
C ASP A 154 -4.63 -8.14 -18.14
N LYS A 155 -4.62 -8.90 -19.23
CA LYS A 155 -3.48 -9.73 -19.62
C LYS A 155 -2.30 -8.91 -20.18
N GLU A 156 -2.57 -7.76 -20.78
CA GLU A 156 -1.51 -6.91 -21.31
C GLU A 156 -0.68 -6.33 -20.19
N ILE A 157 -1.34 -5.80 -19.15
CA ILE A 157 -0.69 -5.32 -17.94
C ILE A 157 0.09 -6.45 -17.26
N GLY A 158 -0.52 -7.63 -17.08
CA GLY A 158 0.14 -8.79 -16.47
C GLY A 158 1.40 -9.22 -17.22
N THR A 159 1.34 -9.26 -18.55
CA THR A 159 2.49 -9.58 -19.40
C THR A 159 3.58 -8.51 -19.34
N MET A 160 3.19 -7.24 -19.25
CA MET A 160 4.12 -6.13 -19.13
C MET A 160 4.87 -6.16 -17.79
N ILE A 161 4.16 -6.43 -16.69
CA ILE A 161 4.77 -6.62 -15.37
C ILE A 161 5.77 -7.79 -15.40
N ALA A 162 5.41 -8.91 -16.01
CA ALA A 162 6.31 -10.05 -16.12
C ALA A 162 7.57 -9.72 -16.93
N LYS A 163 7.45 -8.96 -18.03
CA LYS A 163 8.58 -8.48 -18.82
C LYS A 163 9.44 -7.51 -18.01
N ALA A 164 8.84 -6.62 -17.22
CA ALA A 164 9.57 -5.73 -16.33
C ALA A 164 10.38 -6.52 -15.30
N MET A 165 9.73 -7.46 -14.58
CA MET A 165 10.39 -8.33 -13.61
C MET A 165 11.54 -9.14 -14.22
N GLN A 166 11.38 -9.62 -15.45
CA GLN A 166 12.43 -10.35 -16.15
C GLN A 166 13.68 -9.50 -16.41
N LYS A 167 13.50 -8.19 -16.65
CA LYS A 167 14.58 -7.25 -16.90
C LYS A 167 15.25 -6.75 -15.62
N VAL A 168 14.47 -6.44 -14.59
CA VAL A 168 15.00 -5.87 -13.34
C VAL A 168 15.34 -6.92 -12.28
N GLY A 169 14.84 -8.15 -12.42
CA GLY A 169 15.03 -9.23 -11.45
C GLY A 169 14.13 -9.09 -10.21
N ASN A 170 14.25 -10.06 -9.30
CA ASN A 170 13.38 -10.12 -8.10
C ASN A 170 13.63 -9.00 -7.09
N GLU A 171 14.78 -8.38 -7.14
CA GLU A 171 15.16 -7.25 -6.26
C GLU A 171 14.85 -5.89 -6.90
N GLY A 172 14.35 -5.89 -8.13
CA GLY A 172 14.02 -4.67 -8.87
C GLY A 172 12.74 -4.02 -8.38
N VAL A 173 12.70 -2.70 -8.48
CA VAL A 173 11.51 -1.90 -8.15
C VAL A 173 10.76 -1.58 -9.42
N ILE A 174 9.46 -1.84 -9.43
CA ILE A 174 8.55 -1.48 -10.52
C ILE A 174 7.65 -0.36 -10.02
N THR A 175 7.68 0.77 -10.69
CA THR A 175 6.78 1.91 -10.46
C THR A 175 5.82 2.06 -11.62
N VAL A 176 4.63 2.54 -11.35
CA VAL A 176 3.61 2.83 -12.36
C VAL A 176 3.33 4.33 -12.31
N GLU A 177 3.52 4.98 -13.43
CA GLU A 177 3.30 6.42 -13.59
C GLU A 177 2.32 6.68 -14.74
N GLU A 178 1.65 7.82 -14.72
CA GLU A 178 0.78 8.24 -15.80
C GLU A 178 1.61 8.66 -17.01
N ALA A 179 1.43 7.97 -18.14
CA ALA A 179 2.13 8.29 -19.37
C ALA A 179 1.70 9.65 -19.94
N LYS A 180 2.62 10.36 -20.55
CA LYS A 180 2.33 11.60 -21.30
C LYS A 180 1.66 11.33 -22.67
N GLY A 181 1.82 10.11 -23.17
CA GLY A 181 1.26 9.62 -24.43
C GLY A 181 -0.01 8.80 -24.25
N ILE A 182 -0.56 8.30 -25.35
CA ILE A 182 -1.76 7.43 -25.38
C ILE A 182 -1.35 5.96 -25.18
N ASP A 183 -0.13 5.61 -25.57
CA ASP A 183 0.38 4.25 -25.53
C ASP A 183 1.02 3.94 -24.17
N THR A 184 0.90 2.68 -23.75
CA THR A 184 1.56 2.19 -22.53
C THR A 184 3.00 1.82 -22.87
N GLU A 185 3.95 2.45 -22.20
CA GLU A 185 5.38 2.25 -22.41
C GLU A 185 6.02 1.56 -21.20
N LEU A 186 7.03 0.75 -21.45
CA LEU A 186 7.86 0.12 -20.42
C LEU A 186 9.29 0.62 -20.53
N ASP A 187 9.66 1.53 -19.65
CA ASP A 187 11.01 2.01 -19.51
C ASP A 187 11.78 1.23 -18.45
N VAL A 188 12.99 0.84 -18.77
CA VAL A 188 13.89 0.14 -17.83
C VAL A 188 15.10 1.00 -17.59
N VAL A 189 15.30 1.37 -16.34
CA VAL A 189 16.44 2.15 -15.88
C VAL A 189 17.41 1.23 -15.14
N GLU A 190 18.65 1.21 -15.56
CA GLU A 190 19.72 0.51 -14.81
C GLU A 190 20.12 1.38 -13.63
N GLY A 191 19.65 1.01 -12.44
CA GLY A 191 19.88 1.77 -11.23
C GLY A 191 18.63 1.97 -10.40
N MET A 192 18.59 3.04 -9.66
CA MET A 192 17.44 3.40 -8.80
C MET A 192 17.00 4.82 -9.08
N GLN A 193 15.72 5.02 -9.34
CA GLN A 193 15.12 6.33 -9.52
C GLN A 193 14.52 6.82 -8.19
N PHE A 194 14.78 8.07 -7.85
CA PHE A 194 14.22 8.74 -6.69
C PHE A 194 13.29 9.87 -7.14
N ASP A 195 12.20 10.07 -6.41
CA ASP A 195 11.18 11.09 -6.73
C ASP A 195 11.68 12.54 -6.59
N ARG A 196 12.78 12.75 -5.87
CA ARG A 196 13.35 14.07 -5.64
C ARG A 196 14.71 14.22 -6.29
N GLY A 197 14.86 15.29 -7.07
CA GLY A 197 16.12 15.69 -7.64
C GLY A 197 17.01 16.47 -6.66
N TYR A 198 17.87 17.35 -7.18
CA TYR A 198 18.76 18.17 -6.36
C TYR A 198 17.96 19.14 -5.42
N LEU A 199 18.52 19.38 -4.24
CA LEU A 199 17.88 20.22 -3.22
C LEU A 199 18.05 21.72 -3.48
N SER A 200 19.01 22.10 -4.29
CA SER A 200 19.31 23.51 -4.58
C SER A 200 19.83 23.67 -6.01
N PRO A 201 19.47 24.74 -6.73
CA PRO A 201 20.00 25.07 -8.04
C PRO A 201 21.53 25.21 -8.06
N TYR A 202 22.19 25.43 -6.93
CA TYR A 202 23.65 25.46 -6.85
C TYR A 202 24.33 24.14 -7.14
N PHE A 203 23.58 23.03 -7.11
CA PHE A 203 24.09 21.70 -7.43
C PHE A 203 24.01 21.34 -8.94
N ILE A 204 23.49 22.26 -9.77
CA ILE A 204 23.38 22.06 -11.19
C ILE A 204 24.78 22.00 -11.82
N THR A 205 25.09 20.93 -12.52
CA THR A 205 26.35 20.78 -13.28
C THR A 205 26.20 21.16 -14.74
N ASN A 206 24.99 21.08 -15.29
CA ASN A 206 24.65 21.47 -16.66
C ASN A 206 23.52 22.51 -16.64
N SER A 207 23.89 23.79 -16.84
CA SER A 207 22.97 24.91 -16.80
C SER A 207 21.96 24.93 -17.94
N ASP A 208 22.31 24.41 -19.12
CA ASP A 208 21.44 24.46 -20.29
C ASP A 208 20.27 23.45 -20.15
N LYS A 209 20.56 22.30 -19.60
CA LYS A 209 19.57 21.25 -19.34
C LYS A 209 18.97 21.32 -17.93
N MET A 210 19.47 22.17 -17.06
CA MET A 210 19.07 22.24 -15.65
C MET A 210 19.18 20.88 -14.94
N THR A 211 20.26 20.13 -15.23
CA THR A 211 20.50 18.79 -14.67
C THR A 211 21.77 18.76 -13.82
N THR A 212 21.81 17.82 -12.88
CA THR A 212 23.01 17.47 -12.13
C THR A 212 23.45 16.07 -12.55
N GLU A 213 24.57 16.00 -13.25
CA GLU A 213 25.18 14.75 -13.69
C GLU A 213 26.51 14.56 -12.95
N LEU A 214 26.66 13.43 -12.27
CA LEU A 214 27.86 13.08 -11.52
C LEU A 214 28.42 11.77 -12.08
N ASP A 215 29.63 11.81 -12.58
CA ASP A 215 30.30 10.61 -13.11
C ASP A 215 31.01 9.84 -11.98
N ASN A 216 30.70 8.56 -11.86
CA ASN A 216 31.26 7.63 -10.88
C ASN A 216 31.31 8.21 -9.44
N PRO A 217 30.16 8.71 -8.91
CA PRO A 217 30.11 9.37 -7.61
C PRO A 217 30.27 8.37 -6.46
N TYR A 218 30.77 8.87 -5.31
CA TYR A 218 30.51 8.22 -4.03
C TYR A 218 29.08 8.53 -3.59
N ILE A 219 28.40 7.56 -3.02
CA ILE A 219 27.05 7.73 -2.48
C ILE A 219 27.11 7.56 -0.96
N LEU A 220 26.84 8.65 -0.24
CA LEU A 220 26.71 8.64 1.21
C LEU A 220 25.25 8.41 1.59
N LEU A 221 24.96 7.29 2.24
CA LEU A 221 23.66 6.95 2.76
C LEU A 221 23.65 7.16 4.28
N HIS A 222 22.72 7.97 4.78
CA HIS A 222 22.60 8.26 6.20
C HIS A 222 21.14 8.31 6.63
N GLU A 223 20.80 7.66 7.73
CA GLU A 223 19.42 7.52 8.22
C GLU A 223 18.84 8.84 8.77
N SER A 224 19.65 9.70 9.29
CA SER A 224 19.21 10.97 9.88
C SER A 224 19.72 12.17 9.08
N LYS A 225 18.97 13.27 9.15
CA LYS A 225 19.35 14.52 8.50
C LYS A 225 20.69 15.02 9.06
N LEU A 226 21.67 15.25 8.18
CA LEU A 226 22.95 15.81 8.55
C LEU A 226 22.80 17.32 8.71
N THR A 227 22.88 17.80 9.96
CA THR A 227 22.74 19.20 10.32
C THR A 227 24.08 19.86 10.72
N ASN A 228 25.10 19.06 10.93
CA ASN A 228 26.41 19.52 11.33
C ASN A 228 27.47 19.04 10.32
N LEU A 229 28.30 19.96 9.85
CA LEU A 229 29.35 19.70 8.89
C LEU A 229 30.62 19.08 9.55
N GLN A 230 30.88 19.37 10.79
CA GLN A 230 32.09 18.97 11.52
C GLN A 230 32.38 17.45 11.45
N PRO A 231 31.41 16.57 11.72
CA PRO A 231 31.63 15.13 11.62
C PRO A 231 31.91 14.62 10.21
N MET A 232 31.52 15.43 9.19
CA MET A 232 31.70 15.06 7.77
C MET A 232 33.06 15.50 7.22
N VAL A 233 33.76 16.40 7.87
CA VAL A 233 35.03 16.96 7.37
C VAL A 233 36.03 15.88 6.98
N PRO A 234 36.33 14.86 7.79
CA PRO A 234 37.26 13.80 7.39
C PRO A 234 36.84 13.02 6.16
N LEU A 235 35.51 12.77 6.00
CA LEU A 235 34.96 12.12 4.82
C LEU A 235 35.12 12.99 3.59
N LEU A 236 34.80 14.28 3.70
CA LEU A 236 34.90 15.24 2.59
C LEU A 236 36.37 15.45 2.15
N GLU A 237 37.31 15.47 3.09
CA GLU A 237 38.75 15.53 2.78
C GLU A 237 39.21 14.29 1.97
N ALA A 238 38.77 13.10 2.36
CA ALA A 238 39.08 11.87 1.63
C ALA A 238 38.45 11.88 0.23
N VAL A 239 37.23 12.38 0.10
CA VAL A 239 36.54 12.53 -1.20
C VAL A 239 37.28 13.49 -2.10
N VAL A 240 37.69 14.65 -1.58
CA VAL A 240 38.48 15.66 -2.36
C VAL A 240 39.82 15.06 -2.83
N GLN A 241 40.50 14.30 -1.96
CA GLN A 241 41.75 13.64 -2.34
C GLN A 241 41.57 12.60 -3.45
N SER A 242 40.41 11.94 -3.49
CA SER A 242 40.10 10.95 -4.54
C SER A 242 39.74 11.58 -5.90
N GLY A 243 39.39 12.87 -5.93
CA GLY A 243 38.95 13.59 -7.13
C GLY A 243 37.59 13.18 -7.69
N ARG A 244 36.82 12.36 -6.92
CA ARG A 244 35.50 11.89 -7.33
C ARG A 244 34.41 12.72 -6.66
N PRO A 245 33.27 12.95 -7.34
CA PRO A 245 32.13 13.63 -6.73
C PRO A 245 31.49 12.77 -5.64
N VAL A 246 30.75 13.40 -4.72
CA VAL A 246 29.94 12.72 -3.71
C VAL A 246 28.50 13.19 -3.78
N SER A 247 27.57 12.24 -3.72
CA SER A 247 26.16 12.49 -3.52
C SER A 247 25.74 12.03 -2.13
N TYR A 248 24.99 12.86 -1.41
CA TYR A 248 24.40 12.51 -0.14
C TYR A 248 22.91 12.27 -0.30
N THR A 249 22.44 11.14 0.18
CA THR A 249 21.03 10.80 0.21
C THR A 249 20.59 10.53 1.64
N HIS A 250 19.58 11.29 2.09
CA HIS A 250 18.86 11.01 3.31
C HIS A 250 17.78 9.96 3.02
N LEU A 251 18.06 8.71 3.37
CA LEU A 251 17.09 7.62 3.28
C LEU A 251 16.24 7.61 4.54
N THR A 252 14.99 8.02 4.44
CA THR A 252 13.95 7.55 5.34
C THR A 252 13.60 6.14 4.89
N LEU A 253 14.31 5.15 5.40
CA LEU A 253 13.88 3.76 5.25
C LEU A 253 12.47 3.65 5.83
N PRO A 254 11.51 3.03 5.12
CA PRO A 254 10.24 2.72 5.73
C PRO A 254 10.52 1.86 6.96
N THR A 255 10.10 2.33 8.13
CA THR A 255 10.48 1.80 9.44
C THR A 255 9.92 0.41 9.74
N LYS A 256 9.53 -0.37 8.74
CA LYS A 256 9.06 -1.74 8.88
C LYS A 256 9.35 -2.58 7.65
N VAL A 257 10.57 -3.03 7.49
CA VAL A 257 10.79 -4.39 7.01
C VAL A 257 11.11 -5.22 8.25
N ARG A 258 10.09 -5.80 8.87
CA ARG A 258 10.29 -7.00 9.69
C ARG A 258 10.13 -8.19 8.76
N VAL A 259 11.25 -8.87 8.55
CA VAL A 259 11.31 -10.24 8.05
C VAL A 259 10.42 -11.15 8.89
#